data_5f6ee66362280dbcd2c948e178f8ea5e
#
_entry.id   5f6ee66362280dbcd2c948e178f8ea5e
#
_cell.length_a   1.000
_cell.length_b   1.000
_cell.length_c   1.000
_cell.angle_alpha   90.00
_cell.angle_beta   90.00
_cell.angle_gamma   90.00
#
_symmetry.space_group_name_H-M   'P 1'
#
loop_
_entity.id
_entity.type
_entity.pdbx_description
1 polymer ?
#
loop_
_entity_poly.entity_id
_entity_poly.type
_entity_poly.pdbx_seq_one_letter_code
_entity_poly.pdbx_strand_id
1 'polypeptide(L)'
;MKIIKRNGAEVPFDITKIITAVTKASDSVGGQSRLTKDQITQIAADVTDQCQALNRAVSVEEVQDMVENQLMDIKAHDIARHYITYRYIQSLKRQTNTTDERILSLIECQNEEVKQENANKNPTVNSVQRDYMAGEISKDLTARLLLDPEIVKAHQEGLIHFHDSDYFAQHMHNCDLVNLEDMLQNGTVISGTYIEKPHSFSTACNIATQIIAQVASNQYGGQSISLTHLAPFVDVSRKKIAAEVEVEMAGLDVSAERKKEIVERRLRNEINRGVQTIQYQVVTLMTTNGQAPFITVFMYLGEARNPQEKADLAIIIEE
;
A
#
# COMPACT_ATOMS: atom_id res chain seq x y z
N MET A 1 44.52 -10.06 -5.51
CA MET A 1 43.44 -9.02 -5.56
C MET A 1 42.10 -9.71 -5.52
N LYS A 2 41.12 -9.13 -4.84
CA LYS A 2 39.74 -9.62 -4.73
C LYS A 2 38.76 -8.64 -5.37
N ILE A 3 37.67 -9.19 -5.86
CA ILE A 3 36.55 -8.40 -6.41
C ILE A 3 35.31 -8.61 -5.54
N ILE A 4 34.61 -7.53 -5.24
CA ILE A 4 33.32 -7.56 -4.56
C ILE A 4 32.23 -7.70 -5.64
N LYS A 5 31.53 -8.84 -5.60
CA LYS A 5 30.35 -9.06 -6.44
C LYS A 5 29.18 -8.19 -5.99
N ARG A 6 28.15 -8.01 -6.84
CA ARG A 6 26.93 -7.26 -6.54
C ARG A 6 26.16 -7.76 -5.31
N ASN A 7 26.30 -9.03 -4.97
CA ASN A 7 25.73 -9.64 -3.75
C ASN A 7 26.61 -9.50 -2.51
N GLY A 8 27.66 -8.67 -2.56
CA GLY A 8 28.61 -8.46 -1.47
C GLY A 8 29.69 -9.55 -1.30
N ALA A 9 29.62 -10.65 -2.03
CA ALA A 9 30.60 -11.73 -1.91
C ALA A 9 31.95 -11.35 -2.54
N GLU A 10 33.04 -11.55 -1.80
CA GLU A 10 34.40 -11.38 -2.30
C GLU A 10 34.88 -12.64 -3.06
N VAL A 11 35.37 -12.45 -4.27
CA VAL A 11 35.89 -13.51 -5.12
C VAL A 11 37.28 -13.14 -5.67
N PRO A 12 38.11 -14.09 -6.08
CA PRO A 12 39.35 -13.80 -6.77
C PRO A 12 39.11 -13.02 -8.07
N PHE A 13 40.01 -12.08 -8.38
CA PHE A 13 39.99 -11.37 -9.64
C PHE A 13 40.29 -12.27 -10.81
N ASP A 14 39.53 -12.12 -11.89
CA ASP A 14 39.66 -12.96 -13.11
C ASP A 14 39.66 -12.03 -14.33
N ILE A 15 40.88 -11.82 -14.88
CA ILE A 15 41.12 -10.97 -16.05
C ILE A 15 40.38 -11.48 -17.31
N THR A 16 40.11 -12.78 -17.40
CA THR A 16 39.46 -13.37 -18.57
C THR A 16 38.05 -12.85 -18.78
N LYS A 17 37.41 -12.41 -17.69
CA LYS A 17 36.06 -11.77 -17.74
C LYS A 17 36.09 -10.43 -18.44
N ILE A 18 37.17 -9.64 -18.21
CA ILE A 18 37.33 -8.35 -18.88
C ILE A 18 37.59 -8.60 -20.38
N ILE A 19 38.53 -9.51 -20.70
CA ILE A 19 38.83 -9.87 -22.09
C ILE A 19 37.57 -10.32 -22.82
N THR A 20 36.76 -11.20 -22.19
CA THR A 20 35.55 -11.72 -22.80
C THR A 20 34.50 -10.60 -23.01
N ALA A 21 34.34 -9.70 -22.06
CA ALA A 21 33.38 -8.62 -22.15
C ALA A 21 33.76 -7.59 -23.25
N VAL A 22 35.04 -7.19 -23.32
CA VAL A 22 35.55 -6.29 -24.34
C VAL A 22 35.53 -6.95 -25.72
N THR A 23 35.87 -8.24 -25.85
CA THR A 23 35.76 -8.98 -27.12
C THR A 23 34.33 -8.97 -27.64
N LYS A 24 33.34 -9.28 -26.81
CA LYS A 24 31.91 -9.25 -27.19
C LYS A 24 31.46 -7.87 -27.65
N ALA A 25 31.90 -6.82 -26.95
CA ALA A 25 31.58 -5.45 -27.34
C ALA A 25 32.25 -5.09 -28.68
N SER A 26 33.49 -5.49 -28.90
CA SER A 26 34.23 -5.29 -30.16
C SER A 26 33.58 -6.08 -31.34
N ASP A 27 33.14 -7.31 -31.08
CA ASP A 27 32.50 -8.14 -32.13
C ASP A 27 31.10 -7.64 -32.50
N SER A 28 30.43 -6.89 -31.65
CA SER A 28 29.12 -6.29 -31.95
C SER A 28 29.21 -5.07 -32.87
N VAL A 29 30.40 -4.53 -33.07
CA VAL A 29 30.66 -3.41 -34.00
C VAL A 29 31.15 -3.95 -35.33
N GLY A 30 30.53 -3.53 -36.42
CA GLY A 30 30.89 -3.98 -37.78
C GLY A 30 32.13 -3.28 -38.35
N GLY A 31 32.88 -3.96 -39.23
CA GLY A 31 33.89 -3.35 -40.09
C GLY A 31 35.25 -3.06 -39.45
N GLN A 32 35.91 -1.99 -39.89
CA GLN A 32 37.29 -1.61 -39.50
C GLN A 32 37.44 -1.11 -38.05
N SER A 33 36.33 -0.95 -37.30
CA SER A 33 36.34 -0.42 -35.93
C SER A 33 36.61 -1.51 -34.85
N ARG A 34 36.84 -2.76 -35.25
CA ARG A 34 37.10 -3.83 -34.27
C ARG A 34 38.49 -3.73 -33.68
N LEU A 35 38.60 -3.99 -32.40
CA LEU A 35 39.88 -4.11 -31.69
C LEU A 35 40.59 -5.42 -32.06
N THR A 36 41.91 -5.34 -32.15
CA THR A 36 42.75 -6.51 -32.28
C THR A 36 42.85 -7.28 -30.94
N LYS A 37 43.23 -8.54 -30.97
CA LYS A 37 43.44 -9.32 -29.75
C LYS A 37 44.47 -8.66 -28.81
N ASP A 38 45.52 -8.07 -29.37
CA ASP A 38 46.57 -7.40 -28.58
C ASP A 38 46.03 -6.17 -27.89
N GLN A 39 45.19 -5.37 -28.57
CA GLN A 39 44.54 -4.21 -27.98
C GLN A 39 43.59 -4.61 -26.84
N ILE A 40 42.81 -5.68 -27.01
CA ILE A 40 41.91 -6.21 -25.98
C ILE A 40 42.70 -6.70 -24.76
N THR A 41 43.79 -7.39 -24.99
CA THR A 41 44.67 -7.86 -23.91
C THR A 41 45.31 -6.70 -23.17
N GLN A 42 45.75 -5.67 -23.91
CA GLN A 42 46.32 -4.45 -23.29
C GLN A 42 45.31 -3.72 -22.41
N ILE A 43 44.06 -3.52 -22.89
CA ILE A 43 42.99 -2.92 -22.09
C ILE A 43 42.77 -3.70 -20.78
N ALA A 44 42.72 -5.04 -20.89
CA ALA A 44 42.51 -5.87 -19.70
C ALA A 44 43.70 -5.79 -18.72
N ALA A 45 44.92 -5.66 -19.22
CA ALA A 45 46.14 -5.47 -18.40
C ALA A 45 46.09 -4.11 -17.71
N ASP A 46 45.79 -3.01 -18.44
CA ASP A 46 45.73 -1.65 -17.91
C ASP A 46 44.69 -1.54 -16.81
N VAL A 47 43.52 -2.12 -17.03
CA VAL A 47 42.46 -2.16 -15.99
C VAL A 47 42.89 -2.99 -14.77
N THR A 48 43.59 -4.09 -14.99
CA THR A 48 44.14 -4.90 -13.91
C THR A 48 45.11 -4.09 -13.05
N ASP A 49 46.04 -3.35 -13.68
CA ASP A 49 47.01 -2.52 -13.00
C ASP A 49 46.32 -1.37 -12.22
N GLN A 50 45.32 -0.76 -12.79
CA GLN A 50 44.51 0.25 -12.09
C GLN A 50 43.83 -0.35 -10.85
N CYS A 51 43.21 -1.52 -10.98
CA CYS A 51 42.59 -2.20 -9.83
C CYS A 51 43.63 -2.54 -8.76
N GLN A 52 44.83 -2.97 -9.12
CA GLN A 52 45.93 -3.29 -8.18
C GLN A 52 46.41 -2.03 -7.44
N ALA A 53 46.51 -0.90 -8.15
CA ALA A 53 46.93 0.38 -7.58
C ALA A 53 46.05 0.88 -6.46
N LEU A 54 44.75 0.53 -6.44
CA LEU A 54 43.82 0.87 -5.38
C LEU A 54 44.09 0.18 -4.03
N ASN A 55 44.85 -0.89 -4.03
CA ASN A 55 45.29 -1.65 -2.84
C ASN A 55 44.15 -2.06 -1.88
N ARG A 56 42.96 -2.32 -2.43
CA ARG A 56 41.75 -2.81 -1.76
C ARG A 56 40.96 -3.76 -2.66
N ALA A 57 39.93 -4.39 -2.12
CA ALA A 57 38.93 -5.08 -2.93
C ALA A 57 38.14 -4.04 -3.77
N VAL A 58 37.93 -4.34 -5.05
CA VAL A 58 37.29 -3.45 -6.03
C VAL A 58 35.93 -4.05 -6.40
N SER A 59 34.90 -3.24 -6.51
CA SER A 59 33.57 -3.71 -6.92
C SER A 59 33.54 -4.02 -8.43
N VAL A 60 32.62 -4.89 -8.83
CA VAL A 60 32.40 -5.18 -10.26
C VAL A 60 32.03 -3.89 -11.03
N GLU A 61 31.31 -2.96 -10.41
CA GLU A 61 30.93 -1.70 -11.06
C GLU A 61 32.14 -0.82 -11.32
N GLU A 62 33.05 -0.67 -10.33
CA GLU A 62 34.29 0.08 -10.51
C GLU A 62 35.17 -0.50 -11.63
N VAL A 63 35.24 -1.85 -11.72
CA VAL A 63 35.97 -2.49 -12.82
C VAL A 63 35.33 -2.17 -14.17
N GLN A 64 34.02 -2.15 -14.25
CA GLN A 64 33.30 -1.80 -15.49
C GLN A 64 33.51 -0.34 -15.88
N ASP A 65 33.53 0.57 -14.90
CA ASP A 65 33.82 2.00 -15.13
C ASP A 65 35.24 2.19 -15.67
N MET A 66 36.21 1.44 -15.14
CA MET A 66 37.60 1.47 -15.64
C MET A 66 37.70 0.96 -17.10
N VAL A 67 36.96 -0.10 -17.44
CA VAL A 67 36.89 -0.62 -18.82
C VAL A 67 36.28 0.42 -19.76
N GLU A 68 35.21 1.09 -19.35
CA GLU A 68 34.56 2.17 -20.13
C GLU A 68 35.54 3.31 -20.40
N ASN A 69 36.21 3.80 -19.35
CA ASN A 69 37.20 4.85 -19.45
C ASN A 69 38.35 4.45 -20.40
N GLN A 70 38.89 3.25 -20.26
CA GLN A 70 39.95 2.75 -21.11
C GLN A 70 39.54 2.70 -22.60
N LEU A 71 38.31 2.24 -22.90
CA LEU A 71 37.77 2.25 -24.25
C LEU A 71 37.61 3.66 -24.83
N MET A 72 37.26 4.64 -23.99
CA MET A 72 37.15 6.03 -24.38
C MET A 72 38.55 6.64 -24.63
N ASP A 73 39.53 6.36 -23.78
CA ASP A 73 40.90 6.91 -23.85
C ASP A 73 41.61 6.46 -25.13
N ILE A 74 41.43 5.21 -25.56
CA ILE A 74 41.95 4.70 -26.84
C ILE A 74 41.09 5.13 -28.04
N LYS A 75 40.10 6.00 -27.86
CA LYS A 75 39.18 6.50 -28.88
C LYS A 75 38.32 5.44 -29.57
N ALA A 76 38.12 4.29 -28.92
CA ALA A 76 37.23 3.22 -29.41
C ALA A 76 35.75 3.53 -29.10
N HIS A 77 35.27 4.72 -29.46
CA HIS A 77 33.99 5.28 -29.04
C HIS A 77 32.78 4.41 -29.40
N ASP A 78 32.80 3.77 -30.57
CA ASP A 78 31.68 2.89 -30.98
C ASP A 78 31.61 1.64 -30.08
N ILE A 79 32.74 1.05 -29.76
CA ILE A 79 32.83 -0.11 -28.88
C ILE A 79 32.47 0.28 -27.45
N ALA A 80 32.93 1.43 -26.95
CA ALA A 80 32.54 1.97 -25.65
C ALA A 80 31.03 2.16 -25.57
N ARG A 81 30.40 2.73 -26.59
CA ARG A 81 28.92 2.90 -26.65
C ARG A 81 28.18 1.56 -26.59
N HIS A 82 28.63 0.55 -27.35
CA HIS A 82 28.07 -0.80 -27.29
C HIS A 82 28.25 -1.45 -25.93
N TYR A 83 29.41 -1.29 -25.31
CA TYR A 83 29.69 -1.82 -23.97
C TYR A 83 28.78 -1.19 -22.91
N ILE A 84 28.65 0.15 -22.89
CA ILE A 84 27.80 0.91 -21.97
C ILE A 84 26.32 0.51 -22.19
N THR A 85 25.87 0.48 -23.44
CA THR A 85 24.47 0.09 -23.77
C THR A 85 24.19 -1.34 -23.31
N TYR A 86 25.10 -2.27 -23.55
CA TYR A 86 24.94 -3.67 -23.09
C TYR A 86 24.89 -3.74 -21.56
N ARG A 87 25.79 -3.04 -20.87
CA ARG A 87 25.81 -2.96 -19.41
C ARG A 87 24.45 -2.43 -18.87
N TYR A 88 23.94 -1.36 -19.48
CA TYR A 88 22.67 -0.79 -19.11
C TYR A 88 21.51 -1.77 -19.31
N ILE A 89 21.42 -2.41 -20.49
CA ILE A 89 20.40 -3.41 -20.78
C ILE A 89 20.46 -4.60 -19.80
N GLN A 90 21.67 -5.07 -19.46
CA GLN A 90 21.82 -6.15 -18.47
C GLN A 90 21.44 -5.69 -17.04
N SER A 91 21.65 -4.43 -16.72
CA SER A 91 21.19 -3.86 -15.44
C SER A 91 19.66 -3.82 -15.38
N LEU A 92 19.01 -3.33 -16.44
CA LEU A 92 17.54 -3.35 -16.54
C LEU A 92 16.98 -4.77 -16.47
N LYS A 93 17.55 -5.74 -17.20
CA LYS A 93 17.11 -7.14 -17.15
C LYS A 93 17.21 -7.75 -15.75
N ARG A 94 18.23 -7.41 -14.99
CA ARG A 94 18.37 -7.88 -13.61
C ARG A 94 17.31 -7.27 -12.68
N GLN A 95 16.99 -5.98 -12.87
CA GLN A 95 15.93 -5.31 -12.12
C GLN A 95 14.56 -5.89 -12.45
N THR A 96 14.28 -6.11 -13.74
CA THR A 96 13.02 -6.70 -14.22
C THR A 96 12.86 -8.14 -13.70
N ASN A 97 13.91 -8.95 -13.73
CA ASN A 97 13.83 -10.32 -13.25
C ASN A 97 13.49 -10.42 -11.76
N THR A 98 13.99 -9.51 -10.91
CA THR A 98 13.62 -9.51 -9.49
C THR A 98 12.15 -9.13 -9.27
N THR A 99 11.60 -8.22 -10.03
CA THR A 99 10.17 -7.85 -9.98
C THR A 99 9.32 -9.00 -10.51
N ASP A 100 9.69 -9.61 -11.63
CA ASP A 100 8.98 -10.76 -12.20
C ASP A 100 8.98 -11.97 -11.26
N GLU A 101 10.10 -12.28 -10.61
CA GLU A 101 10.21 -13.37 -9.61
C GLU A 101 9.31 -13.10 -8.39
N ARG A 102 9.25 -11.87 -7.91
CA ARG A 102 8.34 -11.47 -6.82
C ARG A 102 6.88 -11.61 -7.23
N ILE A 103 6.51 -11.13 -8.42
CA ILE A 103 5.14 -11.26 -8.94
C ILE A 103 4.75 -12.74 -9.08
N LEU A 104 5.63 -13.59 -9.61
CA LEU A 104 5.39 -15.02 -9.74
C LEU A 104 5.20 -15.69 -8.36
N SER A 105 6.04 -15.36 -7.39
CA SER A 105 5.91 -15.89 -6.02
C SER A 105 4.59 -15.50 -5.34
N LEU A 106 4.06 -14.32 -5.66
CA LEU A 106 2.74 -13.87 -5.19
C LEU A 106 1.61 -14.68 -5.83
N ILE A 107 1.68 -14.92 -7.16
CA ILE A 107 0.68 -15.71 -7.89
C ILE A 107 0.66 -17.15 -7.39
N GLU A 108 1.83 -17.73 -7.12
CA GLU A 108 1.98 -19.09 -6.60
C GLU A 108 1.69 -19.21 -5.10
N CYS A 109 1.38 -18.12 -4.41
CA CYS A 109 1.18 -18.04 -2.96
C CYS A 109 2.39 -18.56 -2.15
N GLN A 110 3.61 -18.43 -2.67
CA GLN A 110 4.84 -18.89 -2.04
C GLN A 110 5.59 -17.81 -1.28
N ASN A 111 5.13 -16.55 -1.35
CA ASN A 111 5.78 -15.44 -0.66
C ASN A 111 5.43 -15.44 0.83
N GLU A 112 6.37 -15.87 1.66
CA GLU A 112 6.19 -15.96 3.12
C GLU A 112 6.15 -14.57 3.79
N GLU A 113 6.82 -13.56 3.23
CA GLU A 113 6.77 -12.18 3.73
C GLU A 113 5.35 -11.65 3.64
N VAL A 114 4.71 -11.81 2.49
CA VAL A 114 3.32 -11.38 2.26
C VAL A 114 2.33 -12.12 3.14
N LYS A 115 2.55 -13.39 3.43
CA LYS A 115 1.70 -14.17 4.35
C LYS A 115 1.76 -13.64 5.79
N GLN A 116 2.84 -13.00 6.19
CA GLN A 116 3.07 -12.50 7.55
C GLN A 116 2.83 -10.99 7.69
N GLU A 117 2.93 -10.23 6.60
CA GLU A 117 3.02 -8.76 6.63
C GLU A 117 1.69 -8.10 7.03
N ASN A 118 0.55 -8.69 6.71
CA ASN A 118 -0.72 -8.02 6.94
C ASN A 118 -1.86 -8.99 7.29
N ALA A 119 -2.23 -9.03 8.56
CA ALA A 119 -3.33 -9.86 9.07
C ALA A 119 -4.71 -9.53 8.45
N ASN A 120 -4.88 -8.34 7.85
CA ASN A 120 -6.13 -7.88 7.25
C ASN A 120 -6.30 -8.32 5.79
N LYS A 121 -5.25 -8.86 5.17
CA LYS A 121 -5.26 -9.32 3.77
C LYS A 121 -5.01 -10.81 3.70
N ASN A 122 -5.90 -11.53 3.03
CA ASN A 122 -5.70 -12.96 2.77
C ASN A 122 -5.02 -13.16 1.40
N PRO A 123 -3.74 -13.57 1.34
CA PRO A 123 -2.97 -13.67 0.10
C PRO A 123 -3.50 -14.72 -0.88
N THR A 124 -4.42 -15.59 -0.47
CA THR A 124 -5.05 -16.60 -1.35
C THR A 124 -6.26 -16.05 -2.12
N VAL A 125 -6.74 -14.86 -1.78
CA VAL A 125 -7.87 -14.22 -2.46
C VAL A 125 -7.38 -13.48 -3.71
N ASN A 126 -8.03 -13.70 -4.85
CA ASN A 126 -7.60 -13.16 -6.15
C ASN A 126 -7.48 -11.62 -6.17
N SER A 127 -8.37 -10.88 -5.52
CA SER A 127 -8.30 -9.43 -5.43
C SER A 127 -7.09 -8.97 -4.61
N VAL A 128 -6.75 -9.69 -3.55
CA VAL A 128 -5.55 -9.43 -2.73
C VAL A 128 -4.27 -9.69 -3.53
N GLN A 129 -4.20 -10.81 -4.25
CA GLN A 129 -3.05 -11.10 -5.12
C GLN A 129 -2.84 -9.99 -6.16
N ARG A 130 -3.93 -9.50 -6.75
CA ARG A 130 -3.89 -8.41 -7.70
C ARG A 130 -3.39 -7.10 -7.08
N ASP A 131 -3.79 -6.80 -5.87
CA ASP A 131 -3.34 -5.63 -5.12
C ASP A 131 -1.83 -5.73 -4.79
N TYR A 132 -1.36 -6.87 -4.34
CA TYR A 132 0.08 -7.11 -4.14
C TYR A 132 0.91 -6.99 -5.42
N MET A 133 0.41 -7.52 -6.53
CA MET A 133 1.08 -7.35 -7.84
C MET A 133 1.17 -5.87 -8.23
N ALA A 134 0.10 -5.10 -8.02
CA ALA A 134 0.12 -3.66 -8.24
C ALA A 134 1.13 -2.95 -7.33
N GLY A 135 1.24 -3.38 -6.07
CA GLY A 135 2.24 -2.90 -5.12
C GLY A 135 3.67 -3.13 -5.58
N GLU A 136 4.01 -4.34 -6.05
CA GLU A 136 5.36 -4.63 -6.57
C GLU A 136 5.70 -3.79 -7.82
N ILE A 137 4.75 -3.59 -8.71
CA ILE A 137 4.92 -2.70 -9.86
C ILE A 137 5.11 -1.25 -9.39
N SER A 138 4.33 -0.80 -8.41
CA SER A 138 4.43 0.55 -7.84
C SER A 138 5.79 0.78 -7.17
N LYS A 139 6.30 -0.18 -6.39
CA LYS A 139 7.65 -0.13 -5.80
C LYS A 139 8.73 0.06 -6.86
N ASP A 140 8.68 -0.72 -7.94
CA ASP A 140 9.63 -0.64 -9.03
C ASP A 140 9.57 0.72 -9.74
N LEU A 141 8.37 1.21 -10.07
CA LEU A 141 8.17 2.52 -10.69
C LEU A 141 8.61 3.66 -9.78
N THR A 142 8.30 3.59 -8.50
CA THR A 142 8.70 4.58 -7.49
C THR A 142 10.21 4.70 -7.43
N ALA A 143 10.93 3.59 -7.35
CA ALA A 143 12.40 3.58 -7.29
C ALA A 143 13.08 4.02 -8.60
N ARG A 144 12.50 3.69 -9.75
CA ARG A 144 13.16 3.97 -11.05
C ARG A 144 12.81 5.33 -11.65
N LEU A 145 11.59 5.84 -11.39
CA LEU A 145 11.05 6.98 -12.14
C LEU A 145 10.58 8.14 -11.26
N LEU A 146 10.14 7.89 -10.03
CA LEU A 146 9.44 8.89 -9.23
C LEU A 146 10.29 9.52 -8.13
N LEU A 147 11.22 8.76 -7.53
CA LEU A 147 12.11 9.25 -6.50
C LEU A 147 13.45 9.72 -7.07
N ASP A 148 14.05 10.67 -6.36
CA ASP A 148 15.43 11.08 -6.63
C ASP A 148 16.37 9.87 -6.42
N PRO A 149 17.33 9.64 -7.33
CA PRO A 149 18.30 8.55 -7.21
C PRO A 149 19.08 8.53 -5.89
N GLU A 150 19.33 9.68 -5.28
CA GLU A 150 20.03 9.76 -3.98
C GLU A 150 19.15 9.21 -2.85
N ILE A 151 17.83 9.45 -2.88
CA ILE A 151 16.87 8.90 -1.93
C ILE A 151 16.80 7.38 -2.08
N VAL A 152 16.69 6.89 -3.32
CA VAL A 152 16.67 5.45 -3.61
C VAL A 152 17.93 4.76 -3.12
N LYS A 153 19.09 5.36 -3.37
CA LYS A 153 20.38 4.86 -2.92
C LYS A 153 20.46 4.82 -1.39
N ALA A 154 20.07 5.91 -0.71
CA ALA A 154 20.09 5.98 0.75
C ALA A 154 19.16 4.92 1.38
N HIS A 155 18.00 4.66 0.77
CA HIS A 155 17.09 3.59 1.19
C HIS A 155 17.71 2.19 0.99
N GLN A 156 18.32 1.94 -0.17
CA GLN A 156 18.98 0.65 -0.47
C GLN A 156 20.20 0.37 0.42
N GLU A 157 20.92 1.41 0.81
CA GLU A 157 22.05 1.33 1.74
C GLU A 157 21.63 1.24 3.22
N GLY A 158 20.32 1.37 3.50
CA GLY A 158 19.78 1.31 4.86
C GLY A 158 20.03 2.57 5.70
N LEU A 159 20.42 3.70 5.08
CA LEU A 159 20.59 4.97 5.75
C LEU A 159 19.27 5.61 6.14
N ILE A 160 18.26 5.43 5.30
CA ILE A 160 16.87 5.82 5.54
C ILE A 160 15.94 4.67 5.19
N HIS A 161 14.71 4.70 5.72
CA HIS A 161 13.63 3.84 5.26
C HIS A 161 12.57 4.70 4.59
N PHE A 162 12.40 4.55 3.25
CA PHE A 162 11.30 5.15 2.52
C PHE A 162 10.09 4.24 2.66
N HIS A 163 9.14 4.66 3.49
CA HIS A 163 7.96 3.86 3.85
C HIS A 163 6.92 3.88 2.73
N ASP A 164 6.16 2.79 2.58
CA ASP A 164 4.99 2.69 1.69
C ASP A 164 5.27 3.02 0.21
N SER A 165 6.44 2.63 -0.29
CA SER A 165 6.83 2.85 -1.69
C SER A 165 5.91 2.14 -2.70
N ASP A 166 5.17 1.13 -2.27
CA ASP A 166 4.14 0.41 -3.01
C ASP A 166 2.86 1.22 -3.24
N TYR A 167 2.59 2.24 -2.41
CA TYR A 167 1.45 3.14 -2.54
C TYR A 167 1.83 4.55 -3.04
N PHE A 168 3.14 4.85 -3.16
CA PHE A 168 3.60 6.18 -3.54
C PHE A 168 3.19 6.61 -4.95
N ALA A 169 3.13 5.67 -5.91
CA ALA A 169 2.72 5.95 -7.29
C ALA A 169 1.22 6.23 -7.44
N GLN A 170 0.41 5.94 -6.42
CA GLN A 170 -1.04 6.09 -6.42
C GLN A 170 -1.47 6.96 -5.24
N HIS A 171 -2.52 7.77 -5.44
CA HIS A 171 -3.05 8.64 -4.39
C HIS A 171 -3.99 7.85 -3.45
N MET A 172 -3.46 6.85 -2.76
CA MET A 172 -4.19 6.15 -1.69
C MET A 172 -3.85 6.77 -0.33
N HIS A 173 -4.85 6.87 0.54
CA HIS A 173 -4.64 7.34 1.91
C HIS A 173 -4.09 6.23 2.78
N ASN A 174 -3.21 6.57 3.72
CA ASN A 174 -2.77 5.61 4.73
C ASN A 174 -3.87 5.41 5.77
N CYS A 175 -4.12 6.42 6.61
CA CYS A 175 -5.12 6.36 7.68
C CYS A 175 -6.04 7.58 7.63
N ASP A 176 -7.32 7.37 7.98
CA ASP A 176 -8.34 8.40 7.93
C ASP A 176 -9.07 8.54 9.27
N LEU A 177 -9.35 9.80 9.65
CA LEU A 177 -10.32 10.14 10.68
C LEU A 177 -11.64 10.47 9.98
N VAL A 178 -12.62 9.56 10.10
CA VAL A 178 -13.89 9.71 9.37
C VAL A 178 -14.86 10.61 10.14
N ASN A 179 -15.20 11.75 9.57
CA ASN A 179 -16.19 12.65 10.15
C ASN A 179 -17.62 12.18 9.84
N LEU A 180 -18.05 11.09 10.49
CA LEU A 180 -19.40 10.57 10.34
C LEU A 180 -20.46 11.59 10.77
N GLU A 181 -20.14 12.53 11.68
CA GLU A 181 -21.08 13.53 12.12
C GLU A 181 -21.57 14.40 10.96
N ASP A 182 -20.62 15.00 10.24
CA ASP A 182 -20.94 15.87 9.10
C ASP A 182 -21.67 15.09 8.00
N MET A 183 -21.13 13.93 7.66
CA MET A 183 -21.68 13.06 6.61
C MET A 183 -23.11 12.60 6.90
N LEU A 184 -23.45 12.32 8.16
CA LEU A 184 -24.77 11.87 8.55
C LEU A 184 -25.74 13.04 8.77
N GLN A 185 -25.27 14.20 9.26
CA GLN A 185 -26.14 15.35 9.52
C GLN A 185 -26.48 16.15 8.26
N ASN A 186 -25.54 16.26 7.32
CA ASN A 186 -25.66 17.08 6.12
C ASN A 186 -25.87 16.27 4.84
N GLY A 187 -25.82 14.95 4.95
CA GLY A 187 -25.77 14.04 3.80
C GLY A 187 -24.36 13.87 3.25
N THR A 188 -24.19 12.89 2.40
CA THR A 188 -22.90 12.56 1.79
C THR A 188 -23.06 11.99 0.40
N VAL A 189 -21.95 11.88 -0.34
CA VAL A 189 -21.95 11.22 -1.66
C VAL A 189 -21.23 9.89 -1.56
N ILE A 190 -21.92 8.81 -1.90
CA ILE A 190 -21.34 7.45 -1.96
C ILE A 190 -21.46 6.94 -3.40
N SER A 191 -20.33 6.58 -4.01
CA SER A 191 -20.27 6.09 -5.39
C SER A 191 -21.01 6.98 -6.41
N GLY A 192 -20.88 8.30 -6.24
CA GLY A 192 -21.52 9.30 -7.11
C GLY A 192 -23.00 9.57 -6.84
N THR A 193 -23.60 8.91 -5.84
CA THR A 193 -25.01 9.10 -5.45
C THR A 193 -25.09 9.89 -4.17
N TYR A 194 -25.90 10.97 -4.17
CA TYR A 194 -26.18 11.74 -2.95
C TYR A 194 -27.09 10.95 -2.01
N ILE A 195 -26.65 10.81 -0.77
CA ILE A 195 -27.36 10.13 0.31
C ILE A 195 -27.81 11.19 1.32
N GLU A 196 -29.09 11.29 1.51
CA GLU A 196 -29.70 12.26 2.44
C GLU A 196 -29.44 11.87 3.91
N LYS A 197 -29.66 12.85 4.79
CA LYS A 197 -29.63 12.64 6.24
C LYS A 197 -30.54 11.48 6.65
N PRO A 198 -30.08 10.52 7.45
CA PRO A 198 -30.91 9.42 7.90
C PRO A 198 -32.05 9.87 8.85
N HIS A 199 -33.20 9.20 8.73
CA HIS A 199 -34.39 9.44 9.52
C HIS A 199 -34.65 8.37 10.59
N SER A 200 -33.61 7.57 10.92
CA SER A 200 -33.64 6.59 12.02
C SER A 200 -32.22 6.18 12.38
N PHE A 201 -32.04 5.62 13.58
CA PHE A 201 -30.78 5.05 14.02
C PHE A 201 -30.33 3.88 13.15
N SER A 202 -31.26 2.98 12.80
CA SER A 202 -30.97 1.84 11.92
C SER A 202 -30.45 2.29 10.54
N THR A 203 -31.07 3.35 9.95
CA THR A 203 -30.59 3.90 8.67
C THR A 203 -29.23 4.58 8.84
N ALA A 204 -28.99 5.28 9.94
CA ALA A 204 -27.69 5.90 10.22
C ALA A 204 -26.58 4.84 10.32
N CYS A 205 -26.84 3.70 10.99
CA CYS A 205 -25.91 2.58 11.05
C CYS A 205 -25.60 2.00 9.66
N ASN A 206 -26.62 1.81 8.82
CA ASN A 206 -26.42 1.31 7.45
C ASN A 206 -25.57 2.28 6.62
N ILE A 207 -25.86 3.58 6.67
CA ILE A 207 -25.08 4.58 5.92
C ILE A 207 -23.66 4.65 6.44
N ALA A 208 -23.45 4.60 7.76
CA ALA A 208 -22.13 4.57 8.37
C ALA A 208 -21.30 3.38 7.87
N THR A 209 -21.89 2.18 7.76
CA THR A 209 -21.18 1.01 7.23
C THR A 209 -20.79 1.16 5.76
N GLN A 210 -21.61 1.81 4.95
CA GLN A 210 -21.27 2.10 3.55
C GLN A 210 -20.17 3.15 3.43
N ILE A 211 -20.15 4.17 4.29
CA ILE A 211 -19.06 5.13 4.39
C ILE A 211 -17.75 4.42 4.75
N ILE A 212 -17.80 3.57 5.78
CA ILE A 212 -16.65 2.75 6.21
C ILE A 212 -16.10 1.92 5.06
N ALA A 213 -16.96 1.27 4.30
CA ALA A 213 -16.59 0.46 3.13
C ALA A 213 -15.94 1.29 2.03
N GLN A 214 -16.50 2.46 1.75
CA GLN A 214 -15.99 3.37 0.72
C GLN A 214 -14.61 3.92 1.12
N VAL A 215 -14.42 4.33 2.36
CA VAL A 215 -13.12 4.77 2.90
C VAL A 215 -12.12 3.63 2.82
N ALA A 216 -12.45 2.45 3.32
CA ALA A 216 -11.57 1.27 3.30
C ALA A 216 -11.16 0.84 1.88
N SER A 217 -11.96 1.17 0.86
CA SER A 217 -11.61 0.89 -0.56
C SER A 217 -10.63 1.90 -1.16
N ASN A 218 -10.36 3.02 -0.48
CA ASN A 218 -9.46 4.08 -0.94
C ASN A 218 -8.26 4.30 0.00
N GLN A 219 -8.05 3.41 0.95
CA GLN A 219 -6.92 3.45 1.89
C GLN A 219 -6.25 2.09 2.02
N TYR A 220 -5.03 2.07 2.53
CA TYR A 220 -4.27 0.85 2.82
C TYR A 220 -3.99 0.65 4.32
N GLY A 221 -4.22 1.65 5.16
CA GLY A 221 -4.13 1.57 6.63
C GLY A 221 -5.49 1.43 7.29
N GLY A 222 -5.69 2.11 8.43
CA GLY A 222 -6.90 2.05 9.23
C GLY A 222 -7.71 3.33 9.20
N GLN A 223 -8.95 3.23 9.63
CA GLN A 223 -9.84 4.38 9.81
C GLN A 223 -10.35 4.45 11.25
N SER A 224 -10.64 5.65 11.71
CA SER A 224 -11.22 5.87 13.03
C SER A 224 -12.59 6.52 12.90
N ILE A 225 -13.54 6.02 13.66
CA ILE A 225 -14.91 6.55 13.77
C ILE A 225 -15.26 6.80 15.23
N SER A 226 -16.22 7.69 15.51
CA SER A 226 -16.80 7.87 16.84
C SER A 226 -18.27 7.44 16.88
N LEU A 227 -18.63 6.60 17.87
CA LEU A 227 -20.02 6.22 18.11
C LEU A 227 -20.89 7.42 18.54
N THR A 228 -20.28 8.46 19.07
CA THR A 228 -20.99 9.71 19.44
C THR A 228 -21.72 10.31 18.26
N HIS A 229 -21.18 10.16 17.04
CA HIS A 229 -21.81 10.66 15.82
C HIS A 229 -23.13 9.96 15.46
N LEU A 230 -23.39 8.77 16.04
CA LEU A 230 -24.63 8.01 15.86
C LEU A 230 -25.69 8.35 16.92
N ALA A 231 -25.27 8.83 18.10
CA ALA A 231 -26.15 9.10 19.22
C ALA A 231 -27.34 10.04 18.91
N PRO A 232 -27.20 11.12 18.12
CA PRO A 232 -28.31 11.98 17.76
C PRO A 232 -29.45 11.25 17.02
N PHE A 233 -29.16 10.17 16.32
CA PHE A 233 -30.15 9.39 15.56
C PHE A 233 -30.96 8.45 16.45
N VAL A 234 -30.50 8.16 17.67
CA VAL A 234 -31.29 7.46 18.69
C VAL A 234 -32.51 8.32 19.09
N ASP A 235 -32.32 9.63 19.31
CA ASP A 235 -33.42 10.54 19.61
C ASP A 235 -34.41 10.71 18.43
N VAL A 236 -33.87 10.67 17.19
CA VAL A 236 -34.72 10.67 15.98
C VAL A 236 -35.63 9.43 15.98
N SER A 237 -35.05 8.23 16.21
CA SER A 237 -35.81 6.98 16.30
C SER A 237 -36.78 7.00 17.49
N ARG A 238 -36.37 7.50 18.65
CA ARG A 238 -37.25 7.62 19.84
C ARG A 238 -38.52 8.41 19.51
N LYS A 239 -38.38 9.58 18.90
CA LYS A 239 -39.50 10.43 18.49
C LYS A 239 -40.41 9.73 17.47
N LYS A 240 -39.85 9.06 16.50
CA LYS A 240 -40.58 8.32 15.49
C LYS A 240 -41.37 7.16 16.10
N ILE A 241 -40.75 6.34 16.92
CA ILE A 241 -41.37 5.20 17.62
C ILE A 241 -42.46 5.71 18.57
N ALA A 242 -42.25 6.83 19.27
CA ALA A 242 -43.27 7.42 20.14
C ALA A 242 -44.53 7.85 19.36
N ALA A 243 -44.34 8.50 18.20
CA ALA A 243 -45.44 8.86 17.33
C ALA A 243 -46.21 7.64 16.80
N GLU A 244 -45.49 6.58 16.39
CA GLU A 244 -46.09 5.32 15.95
C GLU A 244 -46.91 4.65 17.06
N VAL A 245 -46.39 4.62 18.30
CA VAL A 245 -47.09 4.05 19.46
C VAL A 245 -48.33 4.84 19.82
N GLU A 246 -48.29 6.18 19.73
CA GLU A 246 -49.47 7.01 19.95
C GLU A 246 -50.59 6.74 18.94
N VAL A 247 -50.25 6.58 17.66
CA VAL A 247 -51.23 6.23 16.61
C VAL A 247 -51.76 4.80 16.80
N GLU A 248 -50.90 3.82 17.08
CA GLU A 248 -51.34 2.42 17.29
C GLU A 248 -52.21 2.22 18.51
N MET A 249 -52.00 3.03 19.57
CA MET A 249 -52.74 2.93 20.82
C MET A 249 -53.90 3.92 20.90
N ALA A 250 -54.17 4.61 19.82
CA ALA A 250 -55.31 5.54 19.76
C ALA A 250 -56.62 4.80 19.98
N GLY A 251 -57.42 5.26 20.97
CA GLY A 251 -58.70 4.64 21.33
C GLY A 251 -58.57 3.39 22.23
N LEU A 252 -57.37 3.01 22.63
CA LEU A 252 -57.14 1.92 23.62
C LEU A 252 -56.94 2.53 25.01
N ASP A 253 -57.41 1.84 26.07
CA ASP A 253 -57.15 2.22 27.46
C ASP A 253 -55.76 1.76 27.91
N VAL A 254 -54.72 2.49 27.48
CA VAL A 254 -53.32 2.20 27.80
C VAL A 254 -52.72 3.39 28.53
N SER A 255 -52.15 3.14 29.72
CA SER A 255 -51.52 4.19 30.52
C SER A 255 -50.31 4.82 29.82
N ALA A 256 -49.96 6.07 30.18
CA ALA A 256 -48.81 6.77 29.66
C ALA A 256 -47.49 6.05 29.98
N GLU A 257 -47.38 5.45 31.19
CA GLU A 257 -46.25 4.66 31.62
C GLU A 257 -46.06 3.45 30.72
N ARG A 258 -47.17 2.76 30.40
CA ARG A 258 -47.11 1.58 29.51
C ARG A 258 -46.71 1.92 28.09
N LYS A 259 -47.18 3.04 27.56
CA LYS A 259 -46.76 3.55 26.24
C LYS A 259 -45.25 3.86 26.27
N LYS A 260 -44.73 4.49 27.32
CA LYS A 260 -43.31 4.77 27.49
C LYS A 260 -42.48 3.50 27.53
N GLU A 261 -42.90 2.49 28.26
CA GLU A 261 -42.25 1.19 28.29
C GLU A 261 -42.18 0.53 26.90
N ILE A 262 -43.24 0.64 26.11
CA ILE A 262 -43.27 0.10 24.76
C ILE A 262 -42.27 0.83 23.87
N VAL A 263 -42.26 2.17 23.96
CA VAL A 263 -41.26 2.99 23.21
C VAL A 263 -39.85 2.61 23.53
N GLU A 264 -39.48 2.55 24.82
CA GLU A 264 -38.11 2.23 25.25
C GLU A 264 -37.73 0.80 24.82
N ARG A 265 -38.62 -0.15 24.92
CA ARG A 265 -38.35 -1.53 24.46
C ARG A 265 -38.13 -1.59 22.94
N ARG A 266 -38.95 -0.88 22.14
CA ARG A 266 -38.79 -0.84 20.69
C ARG A 266 -37.51 -0.14 20.29
N LEU A 267 -37.17 0.96 20.98
CA LEU A 267 -35.95 1.71 20.76
C LEU A 267 -34.72 0.87 21.05
N ARG A 268 -34.65 0.17 22.20
CA ARG A 268 -33.55 -0.76 22.49
C ARG A 268 -33.39 -1.84 21.43
N ASN A 269 -34.49 -2.42 20.98
CA ASN A 269 -34.45 -3.38 19.88
C ASN A 269 -33.92 -2.81 18.57
N GLU A 270 -34.20 -1.54 18.26
CA GLU A 270 -33.67 -0.86 17.09
C GLU A 270 -32.17 -0.61 17.26
N ILE A 271 -31.74 -0.14 18.43
CA ILE A 271 -30.33 0.12 18.73
C ILE A 271 -29.54 -1.19 18.62
N ASN A 272 -29.97 -2.26 19.27
CA ASN A 272 -29.33 -3.57 19.19
C ASN A 272 -29.15 -4.04 17.72
N ARG A 273 -30.22 -3.95 16.92
CA ARG A 273 -30.15 -4.31 15.49
C ARG A 273 -29.20 -3.40 14.70
N GLY A 274 -29.16 -2.11 15.01
CA GLY A 274 -28.25 -1.16 14.37
C GLY A 274 -26.79 -1.48 14.70
N VAL A 275 -26.48 -1.76 15.95
CA VAL A 275 -25.14 -2.18 16.41
C VAL A 275 -24.75 -3.51 15.75
N GLN A 276 -25.64 -4.51 15.74
CA GLN A 276 -25.41 -5.77 15.04
C GLN A 276 -25.15 -5.57 13.54
N THR A 277 -25.84 -4.62 12.91
CA THR A 277 -25.62 -4.29 11.50
C THR A 277 -24.21 -3.77 11.27
N ILE A 278 -23.71 -2.85 12.13
CA ILE A 278 -22.35 -2.34 12.05
C ILE A 278 -21.35 -3.49 12.23
N GLN A 279 -21.49 -4.27 13.29
CA GLN A 279 -20.62 -5.39 13.57
C GLN A 279 -20.58 -6.40 12.42
N TYR A 280 -21.76 -6.81 11.93
CA TYR A 280 -21.88 -7.77 10.83
C TYR A 280 -21.20 -7.26 9.55
N GLN A 281 -21.49 -6.01 9.17
CA GLN A 281 -20.93 -5.41 7.96
C GLN A 281 -19.40 -5.25 8.07
N VAL A 282 -18.89 -4.78 9.20
CA VAL A 282 -17.45 -4.59 9.41
C VAL A 282 -16.69 -5.93 9.36
N VAL A 283 -17.25 -6.98 9.97
CA VAL A 283 -16.57 -8.28 10.05
C VAL A 283 -16.66 -9.07 8.73
N THR A 284 -17.72 -8.88 7.95
CA THR A 284 -17.96 -9.66 6.72
C THR A 284 -17.62 -8.92 5.44
N LEU A 285 -17.43 -7.61 5.49
CA LEU A 285 -17.15 -6.80 4.32
C LEU A 285 -15.72 -7.04 3.83
N MET A 286 -15.60 -7.29 2.53
CA MET A 286 -14.34 -7.25 1.82
C MET A 286 -14.35 -6.03 0.89
N THR A 287 -13.32 -5.19 0.98
CA THR A 287 -13.17 -4.02 0.12
C THR A 287 -12.71 -4.40 -1.29
N THR A 288 -12.72 -3.45 -2.22
CA THR A 288 -12.33 -3.67 -3.62
C THR A 288 -10.88 -4.14 -3.77
N ASN A 289 -9.99 -3.77 -2.84
CA ASN A 289 -8.60 -4.23 -2.78
C ASN A 289 -8.41 -5.52 -1.95
N GLY A 290 -9.50 -6.17 -1.56
CA GLY A 290 -9.47 -7.43 -0.82
C GLY A 290 -9.08 -7.31 0.66
N GLN A 291 -9.09 -6.11 1.21
CA GLN A 291 -8.81 -5.84 2.61
C GLN A 291 -10.09 -5.85 3.45
N ALA A 292 -10.09 -6.48 4.63
CA ALA A 292 -11.11 -6.25 5.63
C ALA A 292 -10.94 -4.83 6.21
N PRO A 293 -12.04 -4.08 6.48
CA PRO A 293 -11.92 -2.76 7.08
C PRO A 293 -11.19 -2.84 8.42
N PHE A 294 -10.11 -2.07 8.57
CA PHE A 294 -9.40 -1.92 9.84
C PHE A 294 -9.90 -0.64 10.53
N ILE A 295 -10.64 -0.80 11.64
CA ILE A 295 -11.40 0.28 12.25
C ILE A 295 -11.05 0.44 13.71
N THR A 296 -10.73 1.67 14.11
CA THR A 296 -10.69 2.12 15.51
C THR A 296 -12.01 2.80 15.83
N VAL A 297 -12.66 2.37 16.90
CA VAL A 297 -13.95 2.90 17.37
C VAL A 297 -13.76 3.69 18.65
N PHE A 298 -14.03 4.98 18.60
CA PHE A 298 -14.04 5.82 19.80
C PHE A 298 -15.38 5.69 20.53
N MET A 299 -15.29 5.45 21.84
CA MET A 299 -16.43 5.23 22.76
C MET A 299 -16.37 6.21 23.93
N TYR A 300 -15.99 7.46 23.69
CA TYR A 300 -15.77 8.45 24.73
C TYR A 300 -17.04 9.23 25.05
N LEU A 301 -17.65 8.94 26.21
CA LEU A 301 -18.89 9.60 26.67
C LEU A 301 -18.78 11.11 26.83
N GLY A 302 -17.57 11.65 26.96
CA GLY A 302 -17.32 13.09 27.07
C GLY A 302 -17.46 13.87 25.76
N GLU A 303 -17.55 13.21 24.60
CA GLU A 303 -17.82 13.86 23.32
C GLU A 303 -19.29 14.27 23.16
N ALA A 304 -20.19 13.66 23.92
CA ALA A 304 -21.62 13.96 23.85
C ALA A 304 -21.90 15.42 24.23
N ARG A 305 -22.71 16.11 23.43
CA ARG A 305 -22.99 17.56 23.53
C ARG A 305 -23.98 17.91 24.65
N ASN A 306 -24.81 16.95 25.00
CA ASN A 306 -25.86 17.15 25.98
C ASN A 306 -26.13 15.83 26.74
N PRO A 307 -26.84 15.90 27.91
CA PRO A 307 -27.13 14.71 28.72
C PRO A 307 -27.90 13.61 27.99
N GLN A 308 -28.78 13.97 27.05
CA GLN A 308 -29.55 12.97 26.30
C GLN A 308 -28.64 12.20 25.34
N GLU A 309 -27.81 12.90 24.55
CA GLU A 309 -26.81 12.24 23.69
C GLU A 309 -25.88 11.33 24.48
N LYS A 310 -25.47 11.77 25.70
CA LYS A 310 -24.61 10.97 26.57
C LYS A 310 -25.30 9.68 27.01
N ALA A 311 -26.59 9.76 27.38
CA ALA A 311 -27.38 8.59 27.74
C ALA A 311 -27.59 7.65 26.54
N ASP A 312 -27.88 8.22 25.38
CA ASP A 312 -28.09 7.47 24.14
C ASP A 312 -26.79 6.78 23.65
N LEU A 313 -25.63 7.48 23.76
CA LEU A 313 -24.32 6.90 23.48
C LEU A 313 -24.01 5.74 24.45
N ALA A 314 -24.35 5.89 25.74
CA ALA A 314 -24.17 4.84 26.73
C ALA A 314 -24.93 3.55 26.35
N ILE A 315 -26.18 3.69 25.83
CA ILE A 315 -26.96 2.55 25.36
C ILE A 315 -26.31 1.90 24.12
N ILE A 316 -25.81 2.71 23.17
CA ILE A 316 -25.11 2.20 21.98
C ILE A 316 -23.87 1.38 22.39
N ILE A 317 -23.13 1.84 23.41
CA ILE A 317 -21.91 1.16 23.89
C ILE A 317 -22.26 -0.13 24.66
N GLU A 318 -23.39 -0.12 25.38
CA GLU A 318 -23.89 -1.29 26.16
C GLU A 318 -24.32 -2.45 25.24
N GLU A 319 -25.01 -2.15 24.12
CA GLU A 319 -25.50 -3.16 23.17
C GLU A 319 -24.40 -3.70 22.26
#